data_38d25ca3e4d97b64ccb0bea4e9e5df4d
#
_entry.id   38d25ca3e4d97b64ccb0bea4e9e5df4d
#
_cell.length_a   1.000
_cell.length_b   1.000
_cell.length_c   1.000
_cell.angle_alpha   90.00
_cell.angle_beta   90.00
_cell.angle_gamma   90.00
#
_symmetry.space_group_name_H-M   'P 1'
#
loop_
_entity.id
_entity.type
_entity.pdbx_description
1 polymer ?
#
loop_
_entity_poly.entity_id
_entity_poly.type
_entity_poly.pdbx_seq_one_letter_code
_entity_poly.pdbx_strand_id
1 'polypeptide(L)'
;MRTSHGERVHIAIFGNTNSGKSTLLNYITGQETAIVSATHGTTTDPIKKPMEIHGLGPVLFIDTAGINDKTDLSDKRVAKSVGTLEKADIFLYVLSLEDDLSFVEKLKAKNKPIIFIAPKQDLEIGKEIAEKFKGLKPLKVNVETNDRYKLFDEIKKVSNDDGPLTLTGKLVKKGDTVILVMPQDEAAPKDRLIKPQVMTIRELIDKDAVCINTSLDNLSNTLSVLKNPPDLIITDSKVFKDVYKQKPAASKLTSFSVLMSGFKGDVDYFRESVKVLDNKIENILIAEVCTHPPIDEDIGTVKIPRMLRKKYPDINIDFARGEDFHDIEKYDLIIECGSCMFNRASVMNRVCLLYTSPSPR
;
A
#
# COMPACT_ATOMS: atom_id res chain seq x y z
N MET A 1 -18.91 -4.19 1.82
CA MET A 1 -17.58 -4.88 1.97
C MET A 1 -16.72 -4.05 2.90
N ARG A 2 -15.98 -4.66 3.85
CA ARG A 2 -14.98 -3.92 4.64
C ARG A 2 -13.71 -3.78 3.81
N THR A 3 -13.30 -2.56 3.51
CA THR A 3 -12.03 -2.27 2.83
C THR A 3 -10.87 -2.75 3.70
N SER A 4 -9.94 -3.54 3.16
CA SER A 4 -8.78 -4.01 3.92
C SER A 4 -7.83 -2.86 4.26
N HIS A 5 -7.01 -3.02 5.31
CA HIS A 5 -6.02 -2.01 5.69
C HIS A 5 -5.05 -1.69 4.54
N GLY A 6 -4.65 -2.68 3.74
CA GLY A 6 -3.71 -2.50 2.63
C GLY A 6 -4.25 -1.76 1.40
N GLU A 7 -5.51 -1.31 1.41
CA GLU A 7 -6.12 -0.52 0.30
C GLU A 7 -6.29 0.95 0.65
N ARG A 8 -6.14 1.29 1.91
CA ARG A 8 -6.34 2.63 2.40
C ARG A 8 -5.09 3.45 2.23
N VAL A 9 -5.25 4.72 1.92
CA VAL A 9 -4.15 5.68 2.07
C VAL A 9 -3.90 5.85 3.57
N HIS A 10 -2.72 5.50 4.03
CA HIS A 10 -2.34 5.62 5.43
C HIS A 10 -1.80 7.02 5.71
N ILE A 11 -2.45 7.72 6.60
CA ILE A 11 -2.11 9.09 6.99
C ILE A 11 -1.70 9.08 8.46
N ALA A 12 -0.42 9.28 8.74
CA ALA A 12 0.10 9.30 10.09
C ALA A 12 0.19 10.72 10.66
N ILE A 13 -0.25 10.89 11.90
CA ILE A 13 -0.27 12.18 12.59
C ILE A 13 0.87 12.21 13.59
N PHE A 14 1.83 13.12 13.39
CA PHE A 14 2.99 13.35 14.24
C PHE A 14 2.95 14.74 14.91
N GLY A 15 3.76 14.92 15.91
CA GLY A 15 3.92 16.17 16.65
C GLY A 15 4.28 15.90 18.11
N ASN A 16 4.67 16.94 18.83
CA ASN A 16 5.04 16.84 20.24
C ASN A 16 3.89 16.35 21.13
N THR A 17 4.22 15.92 22.33
CA THR A 17 3.20 15.63 23.35
C THR A 17 2.36 16.89 23.59
N ASN A 18 1.05 16.74 23.71
CA ASN A 18 0.09 17.85 23.87
C ASN A 18 0.00 18.85 22.69
N SER A 19 0.55 18.54 21.50
CA SER A 19 0.41 19.40 20.33
C SER A 19 -1.01 19.40 19.72
N GLY A 20 -1.94 18.60 20.23
CA GLY A 20 -3.32 18.53 19.71
C GLY A 20 -3.58 17.45 18.68
N LYS A 21 -2.69 16.44 18.52
CA LYS A 21 -2.86 15.32 17.55
C LYS A 21 -4.18 14.60 17.68
N SER A 22 -4.49 14.14 18.89
CA SER A 22 -5.73 13.37 19.16
C SER A 22 -6.97 14.25 19.01
N THR A 23 -6.88 15.55 19.36
CA THR A 23 -7.93 16.53 19.09
C THR A 23 -8.17 16.70 17.59
N LEU A 24 -7.09 16.82 16.81
CA LEU A 24 -7.16 16.88 15.35
C LEU A 24 -7.79 15.62 14.78
N LEU A 25 -7.39 14.42 15.25
CA LEU A 25 -7.96 13.15 14.79
C LEU A 25 -9.46 13.06 15.08
N ASN A 26 -9.90 13.46 16.27
CA ASN A 26 -11.31 13.48 16.66
C ASN A 26 -12.09 14.46 15.77
N TYR A 27 -11.54 15.64 15.54
CA TYR A 27 -12.14 16.64 14.68
C TYR A 27 -12.29 16.14 13.22
N ILE A 28 -11.22 15.56 12.65
CA ILE A 28 -11.23 15.00 11.30
C ILE A 28 -12.30 13.93 11.17
N THR A 29 -12.36 13.00 12.11
CA THR A 29 -13.24 11.82 12.02
C THR A 29 -14.67 12.10 12.48
N GLY A 30 -14.92 13.24 13.11
CA GLY A 30 -16.23 13.57 13.69
C GLY A 30 -16.66 12.62 14.83
N GLN A 31 -15.69 11.90 15.43
CA GLN A 31 -15.94 10.97 16.52
C GLN A 31 -15.20 11.43 17.76
N GLU A 32 -15.94 11.74 18.80
CA GLU A 32 -15.35 11.83 20.13
C GLU A 32 -14.84 10.43 20.49
N THR A 33 -13.52 10.26 20.46
CA THR A 33 -12.95 9.08 21.10
C THR A 33 -13.14 9.31 22.59
N ALA A 34 -13.99 8.49 23.21
CA ALA A 34 -14.02 8.45 24.67
C ALA A 34 -12.57 8.43 25.13
N ILE A 35 -12.21 9.39 25.99
CA ILE A 35 -10.95 9.39 26.71
C ILE A 35 -10.93 8.06 27.44
N VAL A 36 -10.28 7.07 26.85
CA VAL A 36 -10.08 5.79 27.51
C VAL A 36 -9.13 6.08 28.64
N SER A 37 -9.77 6.29 29.78
CA SER A 37 -9.27 6.20 31.14
C SER A 37 -7.90 6.82 31.43
N ALA A 38 -7.93 7.76 32.31
CA ALA A 38 -6.86 8.13 33.21
C ALA A 38 -6.33 6.97 34.09
N THR A 39 -6.20 5.78 33.59
CA THR A 39 -5.44 4.68 34.18
C THR A 39 -4.14 4.54 33.42
N HIS A 40 -3.09 4.97 34.07
CA HIS A 40 -1.71 4.82 33.68
C HIS A 40 -1.37 3.34 33.43
N GLY A 41 -1.04 3.01 32.21
CA GLY A 41 -0.46 1.73 31.81
C GLY A 41 -1.43 0.87 30.98
N THR A 42 -1.17 0.75 29.70
CA THR A 42 -1.20 -0.51 28.95
C THR A 42 -1.51 -0.43 27.45
N THR A 43 -1.66 0.70 26.79
CA THR A 43 -1.77 0.60 25.31
C THR A 43 -0.78 1.53 24.61
N THR A 44 0.35 0.93 24.20
CA THR A 44 1.39 1.57 23.36
C THR A 44 1.07 1.47 21.87
N ASP A 45 -0.11 1.00 21.47
CA ASP A 45 -0.44 0.83 20.06
C ASP A 45 -1.06 2.10 19.47
N PRO A 46 -0.63 2.50 18.25
CA PRO A 46 -1.20 3.65 17.55
C PRO A 46 -2.71 3.49 17.35
N ILE A 47 -3.48 4.51 17.64
CA ILE A 47 -4.93 4.52 17.39
C ILE A 47 -5.13 4.64 15.87
N LYS A 48 -5.86 3.68 15.29
CA LYS A 48 -6.15 3.63 13.86
C LYS A 48 -7.62 3.93 13.62
N LYS A 49 -7.91 4.99 12.85
CA LYS A 49 -9.28 5.37 12.50
C LYS A 49 -9.50 5.33 10.99
N PRO A 50 -10.31 4.40 10.51
CA PRO A 50 -10.69 4.35 9.11
C PRO A 50 -11.73 5.42 8.79
N MET A 51 -11.59 6.04 7.64
CA MET A 51 -12.51 7.03 7.10
C MET A 51 -12.55 6.95 5.58
N GLU A 52 -13.54 7.56 4.95
CA GLU A 52 -13.59 7.78 3.51
C GLU A 52 -13.55 9.28 3.23
N ILE A 53 -12.62 9.70 2.37
CA ILE A 53 -12.53 11.08 1.88
C ILE A 53 -13.08 11.11 0.47
N HIS A 54 -14.15 11.86 0.26
CA HIS A 54 -14.76 12.00 -1.05
C HIS A 54 -13.76 12.53 -2.10
N GLY A 55 -13.62 11.80 -3.20
CA GLY A 55 -12.63 12.09 -4.26
C GLY A 55 -11.21 11.55 -4.02
N LEU A 56 -10.93 10.92 -2.86
CA LEU A 56 -9.70 10.17 -2.59
C LEU A 56 -10.00 8.69 -2.32
N GLY A 57 -11.15 8.39 -1.70
CA GLY A 57 -11.51 7.05 -1.30
C GLY A 57 -11.17 6.72 0.15
N PRO A 58 -10.99 5.43 0.48
CA PRO A 58 -10.77 4.98 1.85
C PRO A 58 -9.38 5.35 2.36
N VAL A 59 -9.34 5.99 3.53
CA VAL A 59 -8.11 6.37 4.24
C VAL A 59 -8.05 5.73 5.61
N LEU A 60 -6.85 5.66 6.19
CA LEU A 60 -6.60 5.21 7.55
C LEU A 60 -5.77 6.27 8.27
N PHE A 61 -6.38 7.01 9.18
CA PHE A 61 -5.64 7.89 10.07
C PHE A 61 -5.00 7.09 11.19
N ILE A 62 -3.73 7.40 11.49
CA ILE A 62 -2.93 6.73 12.50
C ILE A 62 -2.42 7.80 13.46
N ASP A 63 -2.97 7.82 14.70
CA ASP A 63 -2.47 8.69 15.75
C ASP A 63 -1.22 8.07 16.37
N THR A 64 -0.12 8.81 16.36
CA THR A 64 1.15 8.35 16.94
C THR A 64 1.37 8.94 18.32
N ALA A 65 2.15 8.26 19.15
CA ALA A 65 2.59 8.80 20.44
C ALA A 65 3.38 10.10 20.23
N GLY A 66 3.33 10.99 21.21
CA GLY A 66 4.09 12.25 21.18
C GLY A 66 5.60 11.99 21.09
N ILE A 67 6.30 12.81 20.30
CA ILE A 67 7.72 12.60 19.98
C ILE A 67 8.65 12.87 21.16
N ASN A 68 8.28 13.79 22.06
CA ASN A 68 9.08 14.21 23.21
C ASN A 68 8.59 13.63 24.55
N ASP A 69 8.08 12.41 24.56
CA ASP A 69 7.65 11.76 25.81
C ASP A 69 8.87 11.27 26.59
N LYS A 70 9.22 11.98 27.68
CA LYS A 70 10.40 11.70 28.53
C LYS A 70 10.19 10.56 29.53
N THR A 71 9.22 9.67 29.31
CA THR A 71 8.95 8.54 30.21
C THR A 71 9.81 7.33 29.86
N ASP A 72 10.08 6.43 30.82
CA ASP A 72 10.86 5.18 30.64
C ASP A 72 10.34 4.24 29.56
N LEU A 73 9.15 4.49 29.02
CA LEU A 73 8.51 3.81 27.89
C LEU A 73 8.82 4.46 26.52
N SER A 74 9.65 5.53 26.51
CA SER A 74 9.93 6.33 25.31
C SER A 74 10.50 5.50 24.18
N ASP A 75 11.46 4.61 24.44
CA ASP A 75 12.16 3.84 23.41
C ASP A 75 11.23 2.90 22.63
N LYS A 76 10.30 2.22 23.31
CA LYS A 76 9.31 1.35 22.66
C LYS A 76 8.26 2.14 21.88
N ARG A 77 7.86 3.33 22.39
CA ARG A 77 6.91 4.21 21.71
C ARG A 77 7.53 4.88 20.50
N VAL A 78 8.78 5.31 20.60
CA VAL A 78 9.56 5.84 19.48
C VAL A 78 9.77 4.76 18.42
N ALA A 79 10.14 3.54 18.79
CA ALA A 79 10.27 2.42 17.86
C ALA A 79 8.96 2.12 17.10
N LYS A 80 7.80 2.13 17.78
CA LYS A 80 6.48 1.97 17.14
C LYS A 80 6.12 3.15 16.24
N SER A 81 6.48 4.38 16.63
CA SER A 81 6.30 5.55 15.78
C SER A 81 7.17 5.47 14.53
N VAL A 82 8.41 4.96 14.66
CA VAL A 82 9.29 4.68 13.51
C VAL A 82 8.68 3.63 12.58
N GLY A 83 8.11 2.53 13.11
CA GLY A 83 7.40 1.55 12.28
C GLY A 83 6.18 2.13 11.55
N THR A 84 5.56 3.18 12.10
CA THR A 84 4.46 3.90 11.43
C THR A 84 4.96 4.77 10.27
N LEU A 85 6.20 5.32 10.36
CA LEU A 85 6.81 6.09 9.26
C LEU A 85 6.92 5.28 7.97
N GLU A 86 7.19 4.00 8.08
CA GLU A 86 7.34 3.11 6.92
C GLU A 86 6.00 2.81 6.24
N LYS A 87 4.94 2.71 7.04
CA LYS A 87 3.61 2.31 6.58
C LYS A 87 2.75 3.47 6.08
N ALA A 88 3.03 4.69 6.53
CA ALA A 88 2.24 5.85 6.13
C ALA A 88 2.60 6.30 4.70
N ASP A 89 1.58 6.73 3.97
CA ASP A 89 1.71 7.34 2.65
C ASP A 89 1.88 8.86 2.75
N ILE A 90 1.25 9.48 3.76
CA ILE A 90 1.25 10.92 4.01
C ILE A 90 1.50 11.18 5.48
N PHE A 91 2.27 12.22 5.78
CA PHE A 91 2.50 12.69 7.14
C PHE A 91 1.73 13.98 7.41
N LEU A 92 0.97 14.02 8.50
CA LEU A 92 0.44 15.25 9.09
C LEU A 92 1.31 15.59 10.29
N TYR A 93 1.94 16.74 10.28
CA TYR A 93 2.76 17.18 11.40
C TYR A 93 2.10 18.36 12.11
N VAL A 94 1.63 18.11 13.34
CA VAL A 94 0.99 19.13 14.16
C VAL A 94 2.05 19.92 14.91
N LEU A 95 2.21 21.18 14.51
CA LEU A 95 3.20 22.11 15.06
C LEU A 95 2.80 22.59 16.46
N SER A 96 3.82 22.81 17.30
CA SER A 96 3.71 23.49 18.59
C SER A 96 4.78 24.57 18.73
N LEU A 97 4.63 25.49 19.67
CA LEU A 97 5.64 26.55 19.91
C LEU A 97 6.99 25.99 20.37
N GLU A 98 6.98 24.82 20.99
CA GLU A 98 8.17 24.16 21.54
C GLU A 98 8.91 23.27 20.51
N ASP A 99 8.41 23.19 19.26
CA ASP A 99 9.05 22.36 18.23
C ASP A 99 10.43 22.90 17.85
N ASP A 100 11.42 22.00 17.85
CA ASP A 100 12.77 22.23 17.36
C ASP A 100 12.95 21.70 15.91
N LEU A 101 11.91 21.07 15.36
CA LEU A 101 11.89 20.44 14.02
C LEU A 101 12.89 19.29 13.81
N SER A 102 13.57 18.83 14.83
CA SER A 102 14.57 17.73 14.70
C SER A 102 13.96 16.45 14.12
N PHE A 103 12.70 16.16 14.46
CA PHE A 103 11.98 15.03 13.92
C PHE A 103 11.52 15.23 12.47
N VAL A 104 11.31 16.47 12.05
CA VAL A 104 10.89 16.80 10.68
C VAL A 104 11.94 16.36 9.67
N GLU A 105 13.23 16.44 10.01
CA GLU A 105 14.31 15.97 9.14
C GLU A 105 14.22 14.45 8.92
N LYS A 106 13.83 13.68 9.94
CA LYS A 106 13.56 12.23 9.80
C LYS A 106 12.36 11.96 8.88
N LEU A 107 11.32 12.80 8.94
CA LEU A 107 10.17 12.70 8.05
C LEU A 107 10.56 13.00 6.60
N LYS A 108 11.33 14.07 6.36
CA LYS A 108 11.82 14.46 5.03
C LYS A 108 12.69 13.38 4.39
N ALA A 109 13.52 12.70 5.18
CA ALA A 109 14.36 11.59 4.71
C ALA A 109 13.56 10.41 4.13
N LYS A 110 12.25 10.31 4.44
CA LYS A 110 11.37 9.28 3.88
C LYS A 110 10.80 9.63 2.51
N ASN A 111 11.07 10.82 1.97
CA ASN A 111 10.59 11.29 0.67
C ASN A 111 9.07 11.15 0.46
N LYS A 112 8.29 11.34 1.54
CA LYS A 112 6.82 11.29 1.52
C LYS A 112 6.24 12.67 1.74
N PRO A 113 5.02 12.96 1.22
CA PRO A 113 4.35 14.23 1.47
C PRO A 113 4.18 14.53 2.96
N ILE A 114 4.49 15.77 3.36
CA ILE A 114 4.30 16.27 4.72
C ILE A 114 3.39 17.48 4.67
N ILE A 115 2.27 17.42 5.38
CA ILE A 115 1.37 18.57 5.59
C ILE A 115 1.61 19.07 7.00
N PHE A 116 2.12 20.30 7.13
CA PHE A 116 2.28 20.95 8.40
C PHE A 116 0.98 21.61 8.84
N ILE A 117 0.58 21.42 10.09
CA ILE A 117 -0.68 21.91 10.64
C ILE A 117 -0.39 22.81 11.82
N ALA A 118 -0.89 24.05 11.75
CA ALA A 118 -0.96 24.96 12.88
C ALA A 118 -2.36 24.85 13.50
N PRO A 119 -2.51 24.18 14.66
CA PRO A 119 -3.81 24.03 15.30
C PRO A 119 -4.28 25.36 15.85
N LYS A 120 -5.55 25.69 15.66
CA LYS A 120 -6.20 26.88 16.19
C LYS A 120 -7.12 26.49 17.35
N GLN A 121 -6.57 26.04 18.47
CA GLN A 121 -7.34 25.94 19.72
C GLN A 121 -7.43 27.29 20.43
N ASP A 122 -6.36 28.10 20.26
CA ASP A 122 -6.31 29.50 20.68
C ASP A 122 -5.90 30.34 19.47
N LEU A 123 -6.67 31.36 19.14
CA LEU A 123 -6.44 32.22 17.98
C LEU A 123 -5.08 32.93 18.01
N GLU A 124 -4.54 33.25 19.20
CA GLU A 124 -3.24 33.88 19.36
C GLU A 124 -2.11 32.87 19.18
N ILE A 125 -2.14 31.77 19.91
CA ILE A 125 -1.12 30.70 19.80
C ILE A 125 -1.05 30.15 18.37
N GLY A 126 -2.18 29.93 17.71
CA GLY A 126 -2.20 29.46 16.32
C GLY A 126 -1.58 30.46 15.33
N LYS A 127 -1.66 31.75 15.61
CA LYS A 127 -0.98 32.80 14.81
C LYS A 127 0.52 32.79 15.07
N GLU A 128 0.94 32.69 16.34
CA GLU A 128 2.36 32.61 16.70
C GLU A 128 3.05 31.37 16.09
N ILE A 129 2.42 30.20 16.15
CA ILE A 129 2.92 28.98 15.50
C ILE A 129 3.05 29.21 13.99
N ALA A 130 2.02 29.76 13.35
CA ALA A 130 2.04 29.98 11.91
C ALA A 130 3.11 31.00 11.47
N GLU A 131 3.40 32.01 12.30
CA GLU A 131 4.45 32.99 12.01
C GLU A 131 5.85 32.41 12.29
N LYS A 132 6.03 31.71 13.42
CA LYS A 132 7.30 31.04 13.77
C LYS A 132 7.73 30.05 12.67
N PHE A 133 6.79 29.31 12.10
CA PHE A 133 7.05 28.26 11.11
C PHE A 133 6.58 28.65 9.68
N LYS A 134 6.54 29.94 9.38
CA LYS A 134 6.07 30.47 8.10
C LYS A 134 6.77 29.85 6.87
N GLY A 135 8.06 29.50 6.98
CA GLY A 135 8.81 28.82 5.93
C GLY A 135 8.28 27.44 5.57
N LEU A 136 7.54 26.77 6.47
CA LEU A 136 6.92 25.46 6.24
C LEU A 136 5.51 25.57 5.63
N LYS A 137 4.96 26.78 5.47
CA LYS A 137 3.61 27.06 4.95
C LYS A 137 2.52 26.25 5.65
N PRO A 138 2.40 26.32 7.00
CA PRO A 138 1.48 25.48 7.73
C PRO A 138 0.02 25.78 7.38
N LEU A 139 -0.76 24.72 7.22
CA LEU A 139 -2.21 24.80 7.08
C LEU A 139 -2.83 25.17 8.43
N LYS A 140 -3.57 26.27 8.46
CA LYS A 140 -4.27 26.73 9.66
C LYS A 140 -5.59 25.96 9.79
N VAL A 141 -5.71 25.07 10.75
CA VAL A 141 -6.92 24.28 11.01
C VAL A 141 -7.56 24.73 12.30
N ASN A 142 -8.79 25.23 12.22
CA ASN A 142 -9.60 25.55 13.39
C ASN A 142 -10.63 24.44 13.63
N VAL A 143 -10.58 23.82 14.81
CA VAL A 143 -11.52 22.74 15.18
C VAL A 143 -12.93 23.23 15.47
N GLU A 144 -13.13 24.55 15.72
CA GLU A 144 -14.43 25.16 15.96
C GLU A 144 -15.15 25.55 14.65
N THR A 145 -14.40 25.78 13.58
CA THR A 145 -14.94 26.06 12.25
C THR A 145 -14.81 24.85 11.34
N ASN A 146 -15.67 24.71 10.35
CA ASN A 146 -15.69 23.52 9.49
C ASN A 146 -14.51 23.50 8.46
N ASP A 147 -13.28 23.76 8.93
CA ASP A 147 -12.07 23.81 8.12
C ASP A 147 -11.53 22.43 7.69
N ARG A 148 -12.16 21.34 8.13
CA ARG A 148 -11.72 19.96 7.77
C ARG A 148 -11.70 19.72 6.25
N TYR A 149 -12.55 20.38 5.50
CA TYR A 149 -12.57 20.26 4.03
C TYR A 149 -11.30 20.82 3.39
N LYS A 150 -10.73 21.90 3.94
CA LYS A 150 -9.44 22.45 3.48
C LYS A 150 -8.30 21.44 3.68
N LEU A 151 -8.32 20.72 4.82
CA LEU A 151 -7.34 19.67 5.07
C LEU A 151 -7.53 18.48 4.11
N PHE A 152 -8.79 18.09 3.84
CA PHE A 152 -9.06 17.03 2.87
C PHE A 152 -8.63 17.40 1.45
N ASP A 153 -8.82 18.65 1.05
CA ASP A 153 -8.38 19.13 -0.26
C ASP A 153 -6.85 19.15 -0.36
N GLU A 154 -6.14 19.49 0.71
CA GLU A 154 -4.68 19.44 0.74
C GLU A 154 -4.16 18.00 0.71
N ILE A 155 -4.81 17.09 1.45
CA ILE A 155 -4.51 15.65 1.39
C ILE A 155 -4.71 15.12 -0.03
N LYS A 156 -5.81 15.48 -0.71
CA LYS A 156 -6.06 15.07 -2.11
C LYS A 156 -4.98 15.56 -3.06
N LYS A 157 -4.55 16.81 -2.94
CA LYS A 157 -3.51 17.40 -3.79
C LYS A 157 -2.22 16.59 -3.69
N VAL A 158 -1.72 16.37 -2.47
CA VAL A 158 -0.46 15.66 -2.26
C VAL A 158 -0.57 14.16 -2.57
N SER A 159 -1.78 13.59 -2.52
CA SER A 159 -2.02 12.18 -2.89
C SER A 159 -2.01 11.97 -4.41
N ASN A 160 -2.27 13.01 -5.20
CA ASN A 160 -2.44 12.94 -6.66
C ASN A 160 -1.22 13.47 -7.43
N ASP A 161 -0.11 13.82 -6.77
CA ASP A 161 1.07 14.38 -7.44
C ASP A 161 1.65 13.44 -8.52
N ASP A 162 1.50 12.11 -8.37
CA ASP A 162 1.89 11.12 -9.38
C ASP A 162 0.76 10.74 -10.36
N GLY A 163 -0.39 11.45 -10.30
CA GLY A 163 -1.62 11.07 -10.98
C GLY A 163 -2.35 9.90 -10.29
N PRO A 164 -3.60 9.61 -10.68
CA PRO A 164 -4.35 8.51 -10.09
C PRO A 164 -3.68 7.19 -10.40
N LEU A 165 -3.25 6.48 -9.35
CA LEU A 165 -2.73 5.12 -9.48
C LEU A 165 -3.85 4.22 -10.02
N THR A 166 -3.63 3.68 -11.20
CA THR A 166 -4.56 2.78 -11.85
C THR A 166 -3.97 1.38 -11.98
N LEU A 167 -4.79 0.36 -11.73
CA LEU A 167 -4.37 -1.04 -11.76
C LEU A 167 -3.95 -1.48 -13.17
N THR A 168 -4.75 -1.09 -14.17
CA THR A 168 -4.50 -1.44 -15.58
C THR A 168 -3.62 -0.42 -16.30
N GLY A 169 -3.29 0.71 -15.68
CA GLY A 169 -2.41 1.73 -16.25
C GLY A 169 -2.81 2.13 -17.66
N LYS A 170 -1.85 2.08 -18.56
CA LYS A 170 -2.02 2.35 -20.01
C LYS A 170 -2.48 1.14 -20.82
N LEU A 171 -2.68 -0.02 -20.18
CA LEU A 171 -3.08 -1.25 -20.87
C LEU A 171 -4.51 -1.18 -21.38
N VAL A 172 -5.37 -0.43 -20.72
CA VAL A 172 -6.81 -0.29 -21.03
C VAL A 172 -7.15 1.18 -21.26
N LYS A 173 -7.90 1.42 -22.34
CA LYS A 173 -8.43 2.71 -22.73
C LYS A 173 -9.96 2.65 -22.75
N LYS A 174 -10.60 3.82 -22.82
CA LYS A 174 -12.05 3.94 -23.03
C LYS A 174 -12.47 3.20 -24.31
N GLY A 175 -13.52 2.37 -24.18
CA GLY A 175 -14.07 1.61 -25.29
C GLY A 175 -13.39 0.26 -25.56
N ASP A 176 -12.25 -0.03 -24.92
CA ASP A 176 -11.59 -1.34 -25.06
C ASP A 176 -12.51 -2.46 -24.53
N THR A 177 -12.42 -3.63 -25.14
CA THR A 177 -13.09 -4.85 -24.66
C THR A 177 -12.12 -5.70 -23.87
N VAL A 178 -12.42 -5.92 -22.59
CA VAL A 178 -11.57 -6.67 -21.65
C VAL A 178 -12.32 -7.90 -21.14
N ILE A 179 -11.70 -9.08 -21.27
CA ILE A 179 -12.22 -10.32 -20.68
C ILE A 179 -11.46 -10.61 -19.39
N LEU A 180 -12.21 -10.86 -18.31
CA LEU A 180 -11.68 -11.35 -17.05
C LEU A 180 -11.98 -12.85 -16.93
N VAL A 181 -10.93 -13.68 -16.94
CA VAL A 181 -11.06 -15.13 -16.78
C VAL A 181 -10.79 -15.48 -15.32
N MET A 182 -11.85 -15.82 -14.60
CA MET A 182 -11.83 -16.03 -13.15
C MET A 182 -12.29 -17.46 -12.82
N PRO A 183 -11.37 -18.37 -12.49
CA PRO A 183 -11.74 -19.70 -12.05
C PRO A 183 -12.44 -19.67 -10.69
N GLN A 184 -13.29 -20.64 -10.46
CA GLN A 184 -13.85 -20.92 -9.15
C GLN A 184 -13.02 -22.02 -8.50
N ASP A 185 -12.39 -21.69 -7.38
CA ASP A 185 -11.64 -22.64 -6.56
C ASP A 185 -11.74 -22.27 -5.07
N GLU A 186 -10.99 -22.96 -4.23
CA GLU A 186 -11.02 -22.71 -2.78
C GLU A 186 -10.50 -21.31 -2.41
N ALA A 187 -9.61 -20.71 -3.21
CA ALA A 187 -9.12 -19.35 -3.00
C ALA A 187 -10.15 -18.29 -3.45
N ALA A 188 -10.96 -18.62 -4.46
CA ALA A 188 -12.05 -17.79 -4.97
C ALA A 188 -13.34 -18.59 -4.98
N PRO A 189 -13.92 -18.89 -3.80
CA PRO A 189 -15.07 -19.77 -3.67
C PRO A 189 -16.33 -19.17 -4.32
N LYS A 190 -17.32 -20.02 -4.55
CA LYS A 190 -18.62 -19.60 -5.06
C LYS A 190 -19.19 -18.44 -4.24
N ASP A 191 -19.85 -17.54 -4.92
CA ASP A 191 -20.48 -16.31 -4.37
C ASP A 191 -19.49 -15.26 -3.85
N ARG A 192 -18.19 -15.39 -4.14
CA ARG A 192 -17.16 -14.43 -3.76
C ARG A 192 -16.27 -14.07 -4.94
N LEU A 193 -15.94 -12.79 -5.04
CA LEU A 193 -14.82 -12.29 -5.83
C LEU A 193 -13.66 -11.95 -4.88
N ILE A 194 -12.46 -12.29 -5.27
CA ILE A 194 -11.26 -11.85 -4.54
C ILE A 194 -10.95 -10.39 -4.89
N LYS A 195 -10.24 -9.73 -4.00
CA LYS A 195 -9.94 -8.31 -4.07
C LYS A 195 -9.39 -7.83 -5.42
N PRO A 196 -8.37 -8.46 -6.03
CA PRO A 196 -7.86 -8.01 -7.34
C PRO A 196 -8.94 -8.02 -8.44
N GLN A 197 -9.84 -9.01 -8.40
CA GLN A 197 -10.95 -9.12 -9.35
C GLN A 197 -11.93 -7.94 -9.20
N VAL A 198 -12.36 -7.65 -7.96
CA VAL A 198 -13.27 -6.53 -7.67
C VAL A 198 -12.66 -5.19 -8.07
N MET A 199 -11.38 -4.95 -7.75
CA MET A 199 -10.69 -3.71 -8.11
C MET A 199 -10.58 -3.55 -9.62
N THR A 200 -10.24 -4.62 -10.34
CA THR A 200 -10.14 -4.60 -11.80
C THR A 200 -11.49 -4.30 -12.44
N ILE A 201 -12.57 -4.98 -12.02
CA ILE A 201 -13.92 -4.73 -12.54
C ILE A 201 -14.30 -3.26 -12.33
N ARG A 202 -14.08 -2.72 -11.12
CA ARG A 202 -14.40 -1.33 -10.80
C ARG A 202 -13.64 -0.37 -11.69
N GLU A 203 -12.32 -0.56 -11.86
CA GLU A 203 -11.51 0.33 -12.68
C GLU A 203 -11.91 0.27 -14.17
N LEU A 204 -12.25 -0.92 -14.69
CA LEU A 204 -12.72 -1.05 -16.07
C LEU A 204 -14.00 -0.27 -16.31
N ILE A 205 -14.93 -0.29 -15.35
CA ILE A 205 -16.16 0.50 -15.39
C ILE A 205 -15.84 2.01 -15.35
N ASP A 206 -14.92 2.42 -14.46
CA ASP A 206 -14.50 3.83 -14.35
C ASP A 206 -13.79 4.36 -15.61
N LYS A 207 -13.16 3.48 -16.38
CA LYS A 207 -12.53 3.78 -17.67
C LYS A 207 -13.48 3.73 -18.86
N ASP A 208 -14.78 3.48 -18.66
CA ASP A 208 -15.75 3.24 -19.75
C ASP A 208 -15.30 2.11 -20.70
N ALA A 209 -14.64 1.06 -20.20
CA ALA A 209 -14.29 -0.13 -20.94
C ALA A 209 -15.39 -1.20 -20.82
N VAL A 210 -15.51 -2.04 -21.87
CA VAL A 210 -16.42 -3.19 -21.84
C VAL A 210 -15.76 -4.31 -21.02
N CYS A 211 -16.38 -4.70 -19.91
CA CYS A 211 -15.88 -5.73 -19.01
C CYS A 211 -16.73 -7.00 -19.12
N ILE A 212 -16.12 -8.08 -19.58
CA ILE A 212 -16.76 -9.40 -19.74
C ILE A 212 -16.12 -10.37 -18.75
N ASN A 213 -16.93 -10.99 -17.90
CA ASN A 213 -16.46 -11.95 -16.91
C ASN A 213 -16.82 -13.37 -17.38
N THR A 214 -15.85 -14.28 -17.29
CA THR A 214 -16.03 -15.68 -17.70
C THR A 214 -15.19 -16.64 -16.84
N SER A 215 -15.56 -17.91 -16.85
CA SER A 215 -14.70 -18.98 -16.34
C SER A 215 -13.77 -19.49 -17.45
N LEU A 216 -12.76 -20.28 -17.11
CA LEU A 216 -11.88 -20.91 -18.07
C LEU A 216 -12.66 -21.82 -19.05
N ASP A 217 -13.62 -22.60 -18.52
CA ASP A 217 -14.40 -23.55 -19.33
C ASP A 217 -15.28 -22.85 -20.36
N ASN A 218 -15.76 -21.65 -20.05
CA ASN A 218 -16.59 -20.85 -20.95
C ASN A 218 -15.80 -19.86 -21.81
N LEU A 219 -14.47 -19.80 -21.70
CA LEU A 219 -13.67 -18.82 -22.45
C LEU A 219 -13.86 -18.93 -23.94
N SER A 220 -13.80 -20.16 -24.50
CA SER A 220 -13.98 -20.40 -25.93
C SER A 220 -15.34 -19.93 -26.43
N ASN A 221 -16.43 -20.21 -25.67
CA ASN A 221 -17.77 -19.75 -25.98
C ASN A 221 -17.86 -18.22 -25.89
N THR A 222 -17.26 -17.61 -24.86
CA THR A 222 -17.22 -16.15 -24.70
C THR A 222 -16.52 -15.49 -25.90
N LEU A 223 -15.40 -16.05 -26.36
CA LEU A 223 -14.69 -15.54 -27.53
C LEU A 223 -15.51 -15.67 -28.82
N SER A 224 -16.29 -16.73 -28.97
CA SER A 224 -17.09 -16.99 -30.16
C SER A 224 -18.26 -16.03 -30.37
N VAL A 225 -18.80 -15.46 -29.30
CA VAL A 225 -19.91 -14.49 -29.36
C VAL A 225 -19.44 -13.05 -29.61
N LEU A 226 -18.14 -12.80 -29.55
CA LEU A 226 -17.59 -11.46 -29.81
C LEU A 226 -17.40 -11.24 -31.32
N LYS A 227 -17.80 -10.05 -31.77
CA LYS A 227 -17.56 -9.63 -33.16
C LYS A 227 -16.09 -9.47 -33.48
N ASN A 228 -15.31 -8.97 -32.54
CA ASN A 228 -13.87 -8.73 -32.67
C ASN A 228 -13.13 -9.39 -31.50
N PRO A 229 -11.86 -9.76 -31.64
CA PRO A 229 -11.04 -10.21 -30.54
C PRO A 229 -10.99 -9.16 -29.43
N PRO A 230 -11.00 -9.54 -28.15
CA PRO A 230 -10.84 -8.59 -27.05
C PRO A 230 -9.45 -7.93 -27.10
N ASP A 231 -9.36 -6.66 -26.65
CA ASP A 231 -8.11 -5.92 -26.60
C ASP A 231 -7.18 -6.49 -25.53
N LEU A 232 -7.75 -6.93 -24.40
CA LEU A 232 -7.01 -7.49 -23.27
C LEU A 232 -7.77 -8.64 -22.62
N ILE A 233 -7.05 -9.67 -22.23
CA ILE A 233 -7.53 -10.73 -21.34
C ILE A 233 -6.75 -10.66 -20.04
N ILE A 234 -7.44 -10.68 -18.90
CA ILE A 234 -6.85 -10.68 -17.57
C ILE A 234 -7.30 -11.95 -16.87
N THR A 235 -6.36 -12.71 -16.30
CA THR A 235 -6.66 -14.02 -15.72
C THR A 235 -5.93 -14.25 -14.40
N ASP A 236 -6.35 -15.24 -13.64
CA ASP A 236 -5.59 -15.74 -12.50
C ASP A 236 -4.34 -16.48 -12.97
N SER A 237 -3.25 -16.36 -12.21
CA SER A 237 -1.97 -17.01 -12.52
C SER A 237 -2.08 -18.53 -12.62
N LYS A 238 -3.03 -19.12 -11.88
CA LYS A 238 -3.27 -20.58 -11.85
C LYS A 238 -3.68 -21.14 -13.22
N VAL A 239 -4.47 -20.40 -13.99
CA VAL A 239 -4.99 -20.81 -15.29
C VAL A 239 -4.35 -20.07 -16.47
N PHE A 240 -3.29 -19.30 -16.22
CA PHE A 240 -2.62 -18.46 -17.22
C PHE A 240 -2.20 -19.23 -18.48
N LYS A 241 -1.61 -20.41 -18.32
CA LYS A 241 -1.15 -21.25 -19.44
C LYS A 241 -2.29 -21.70 -20.35
N ASP A 242 -3.43 -22.03 -19.76
CA ASP A 242 -4.57 -22.55 -20.52
C ASP A 242 -5.33 -21.42 -21.22
N VAL A 243 -5.41 -20.24 -20.60
CA VAL A 243 -5.88 -19.02 -21.26
C VAL A 243 -4.95 -18.61 -22.40
N TYR A 244 -3.63 -18.70 -22.22
CA TYR A 244 -2.65 -18.40 -23.27
C TYR A 244 -2.83 -19.25 -24.52
N LYS A 245 -3.17 -20.53 -24.36
CA LYS A 245 -3.44 -21.46 -25.50
C LYS A 245 -4.71 -21.09 -26.27
N GLN A 246 -5.71 -20.52 -25.59
CA GLN A 246 -7.03 -20.22 -26.15
C GLN A 246 -7.16 -18.78 -26.65
N LYS A 247 -6.30 -17.87 -26.19
CA LYS A 247 -6.43 -16.46 -26.55
C LYS A 247 -6.22 -16.21 -28.04
N PRO A 248 -6.97 -15.28 -28.67
CA PRO A 248 -6.67 -14.81 -29.99
C PRO A 248 -5.27 -14.19 -30.10
N ALA A 249 -4.60 -14.35 -31.23
CA ALA A 249 -3.26 -13.79 -31.45
C ALA A 249 -3.22 -12.26 -31.26
N ALA A 250 -4.26 -11.56 -31.67
CA ALA A 250 -4.39 -10.10 -31.56
C ALA A 250 -4.61 -9.61 -30.12
N SER A 251 -5.12 -10.45 -29.23
CA SER A 251 -5.42 -10.06 -27.85
C SER A 251 -4.16 -10.05 -26.99
N LYS A 252 -4.02 -9.02 -26.14
CA LYS A 252 -3.01 -9.00 -25.08
C LYS A 252 -3.45 -9.92 -23.93
N LEU A 253 -2.50 -10.37 -23.11
CA LEU A 253 -2.76 -11.20 -21.94
C LEU A 253 -1.92 -10.72 -20.76
N THR A 254 -2.55 -10.63 -19.59
CA THR A 254 -1.88 -10.39 -18.30
C THR A 254 -2.59 -11.15 -17.20
N SER A 255 -2.07 -11.08 -15.97
CA SER A 255 -2.72 -11.65 -14.79
C SER A 255 -3.04 -10.62 -13.74
N PHE A 256 -4.03 -10.92 -12.89
CA PHE A 256 -4.34 -10.08 -11.72
C PHE A 256 -3.12 -9.87 -10.83
N SER A 257 -2.28 -10.89 -10.66
CA SER A 257 -1.06 -10.80 -9.84
C SER A 257 -0.06 -9.80 -10.42
N VAL A 258 0.16 -9.81 -11.74
CA VAL A 258 1.05 -8.84 -12.41
C VAL A 258 0.51 -7.42 -12.29
N LEU A 259 -0.80 -7.23 -12.48
CA LEU A 259 -1.43 -5.92 -12.31
C LEU A 259 -1.28 -5.42 -10.87
N MET A 260 -1.51 -6.27 -9.87
CA MET A 260 -1.35 -5.90 -8.47
C MET A 260 0.11 -5.58 -8.10
N SER A 261 1.07 -6.31 -8.65
CA SER A 261 2.49 -6.01 -8.46
C SER A 261 2.86 -4.65 -9.05
N GLY A 262 2.33 -4.32 -10.23
CA GLY A 262 2.52 -3.00 -10.85
C GLY A 262 1.82 -1.87 -10.09
N PHE A 263 0.64 -2.13 -9.55
CA PHE A 263 -0.11 -1.17 -8.75
C PHE A 263 0.59 -0.82 -7.44
N LYS A 264 1.25 -1.79 -6.80
CA LYS A 264 1.87 -1.63 -5.48
C LYS A 264 3.37 -1.39 -5.51
N GLY A 265 4.06 -1.83 -6.55
CA GLY A 265 5.51 -1.78 -6.64
C GLY A 265 6.02 -1.04 -7.87
N ASP A 266 7.25 -1.37 -8.25
CA ASP A 266 7.94 -0.86 -9.43
C ASP A 266 8.17 -2.01 -10.42
N VAL A 267 7.36 -2.07 -11.49
CA VAL A 267 7.40 -3.14 -12.50
C VAL A 267 8.72 -3.14 -13.26
N ASP A 268 9.28 -1.97 -13.54
CA ASP A 268 10.53 -1.86 -14.28
C ASP A 268 11.68 -2.42 -13.45
N TYR A 269 11.71 -2.09 -12.17
CA TYR A 269 12.67 -2.70 -11.24
C TYR A 269 12.50 -4.22 -11.13
N PHE A 270 11.28 -4.71 -10.98
CA PHE A 270 11.03 -6.14 -10.89
C PHE A 270 11.47 -6.88 -12.16
N ARG A 271 11.22 -6.28 -13.34
CA ARG A 271 11.65 -6.86 -14.60
C ARG A 271 13.17 -6.93 -14.74
N GLU A 272 13.88 -5.87 -14.33
CA GLU A 272 15.35 -5.85 -14.32
C GLU A 272 15.91 -6.86 -13.30
N SER A 273 15.31 -6.97 -12.13
CA SER A 273 15.75 -7.89 -11.07
C SER A 273 15.68 -9.36 -11.50
N VAL A 274 14.71 -9.75 -12.34
CA VAL A 274 14.59 -11.12 -12.84
C VAL A 274 15.79 -11.54 -13.68
N LYS A 275 16.52 -10.61 -14.31
CA LYS A 275 17.71 -10.91 -15.09
C LYS A 275 18.85 -11.53 -14.26
N VAL A 276 18.82 -11.36 -12.96
CA VAL A 276 19.79 -12.03 -12.04
C VAL A 276 19.68 -13.56 -12.16
N LEU A 277 18.50 -14.09 -12.49
CA LEU A 277 18.29 -15.52 -12.73
C LEU A 277 19.04 -16.09 -13.96
N ASP A 278 19.62 -15.23 -14.81
CA ASP A 278 20.48 -15.66 -15.91
C ASP A 278 21.95 -15.85 -15.47
N ASN A 279 22.30 -15.43 -14.26
CA ASN A 279 23.63 -15.57 -13.68
C ASN A 279 23.68 -16.75 -12.68
N LYS A 280 24.88 -17.03 -12.18
CA LYS A 280 25.04 -17.93 -11.04
C LYS A 280 24.52 -17.22 -9.78
N ILE A 281 23.54 -17.83 -9.12
CA ILE A 281 22.96 -17.35 -7.86
C ILE A 281 23.12 -18.44 -6.80
N GLU A 282 23.37 -18.03 -5.56
CA GLU A 282 23.65 -18.93 -4.44
C GLU A 282 22.60 -18.80 -3.33
N ASN A 283 22.12 -17.59 -3.06
CA ASN A 283 21.22 -17.33 -1.93
C ASN A 283 19.97 -16.57 -2.38
N ILE A 284 18.81 -17.13 -2.10
CA ILE A 284 17.51 -16.48 -2.35
C ILE A 284 16.74 -16.35 -1.06
N LEU A 285 16.10 -15.19 -0.86
CA LEU A 285 15.06 -15.00 0.15
C LEU A 285 13.69 -15.04 -0.50
N ILE A 286 12.80 -15.88 0.03
CA ILE A 286 11.36 -15.83 -0.29
C ILE A 286 10.64 -15.16 0.87
N ALA A 287 10.11 -13.96 0.61
CA ALA A 287 9.45 -13.13 1.60
C ALA A 287 7.93 -13.22 1.44
N GLU A 288 7.26 -13.84 2.40
CA GLU A 288 5.81 -13.94 2.48
C GLU A 288 5.24 -12.92 3.44
N VAL A 289 4.39 -12.06 2.91
CA VAL A 289 3.71 -11.02 3.71
C VAL A 289 2.48 -11.56 4.43
N CYS A 290 1.86 -12.58 3.86
CA CYS A 290 0.56 -13.09 4.30
C CYS A 290 0.70 -14.27 5.25
N THR A 291 -0.08 -14.25 6.32
CA THR A 291 -0.23 -15.37 7.26
C THR A 291 -1.40 -16.30 6.89
N HIS A 292 -1.73 -16.41 5.62
CA HIS A 292 -2.79 -17.32 5.19
C HIS A 292 -2.30 -18.77 5.34
N PRO A 293 -3.06 -19.66 5.98
CA PRO A 293 -2.78 -21.07 5.86
C PRO A 293 -2.91 -21.48 4.40
N PRO A 294 -1.91 -22.16 3.81
CA PRO A 294 -2.01 -22.64 2.44
C PRO A 294 -3.13 -23.69 2.35
N ILE A 295 -4.02 -23.52 1.38
CA ILE A 295 -5.13 -24.47 1.12
C ILE A 295 -4.67 -25.58 0.18
N ASP A 296 -3.72 -25.28 -0.71
CA ASP A 296 -3.07 -26.18 -1.67
C ASP A 296 -1.54 -26.11 -1.53
N GLU A 297 -0.79 -26.82 -2.41
CA GLU A 297 0.66 -26.63 -2.53
C GLU A 297 0.97 -25.12 -2.68
N ASP A 298 1.54 -24.59 -1.61
CA ASP A 298 1.87 -23.16 -1.53
C ASP A 298 2.81 -22.76 -2.66
N ILE A 299 2.50 -21.62 -3.30
CA ILE A 299 3.31 -21.09 -4.40
C ILE A 299 4.69 -20.67 -3.87
N GLY A 300 4.75 -19.95 -2.77
CA GLY A 300 5.97 -19.39 -2.19
C GLY A 300 6.87 -20.45 -1.58
N THR A 301 6.32 -21.32 -0.73
CA THR A 301 7.12 -22.28 0.05
C THR A 301 7.34 -23.62 -0.63
N VAL A 302 6.55 -23.98 -1.66
CA VAL A 302 6.63 -25.28 -2.34
C VAL A 302 6.93 -25.15 -3.82
N LYS A 303 6.11 -24.43 -4.60
CA LYS A 303 6.22 -24.42 -6.07
C LYS A 303 7.45 -23.64 -6.56
N ILE A 304 7.68 -22.44 -6.05
CA ILE A 304 8.83 -21.62 -6.42
C ILE A 304 10.14 -22.29 -6.01
N PRO A 305 10.34 -22.77 -4.76
CA PRO A 305 11.55 -23.50 -4.39
C PRO A 305 11.81 -24.75 -5.26
N ARG A 306 10.77 -25.51 -5.60
CA ARG A 306 10.91 -26.67 -6.49
C ARG A 306 11.41 -26.25 -7.89
N MET A 307 10.89 -25.15 -8.44
CA MET A 307 11.32 -24.65 -9.74
C MET A 307 12.75 -24.10 -9.69
N LEU A 308 13.12 -23.38 -8.64
CA LEU A 308 14.46 -22.85 -8.45
C LEU A 308 15.50 -23.95 -8.30
N ARG A 309 15.27 -24.94 -7.45
CA ARG A 309 16.18 -26.09 -7.27
C ARG A 309 16.33 -26.94 -8.53
N LYS A 310 15.33 -26.96 -9.40
CA LYS A 310 15.46 -27.63 -10.72
C LYS A 310 16.47 -26.91 -11.62
N LYS A 311 16.54 -25.57 -11.56
CA LYS A 311 17.47 -24.75 -12.36
C LYS A 311 18.84 -24.60 -11.66
N TYR A 312 18.83 -24.51 -10.35
CA TYR A 312 20.00 -24.29 -9.48
C TYR A 312 19.99 -25.31 -8.35
N PRO A 313 20.59 -26.51 -8.53
CA PRO A 313 20.50 -27.61 -7.56
C PRO A 313 21.05 -27.28 -6.17
N ASP A 314 22.09 -26.46 -6.08
CA ASP A 314 22.81 -26.15 -4.84
C ASP A 314 22.36 -24.82 -4.20
N ILE A 315 21.19 -24.26 -4.62
CA ILE A 315 20.73 -22.97 -4.15
C ILE A 315 20.24 -23.01 -2.69
N ASN A 316 20.68 -22.05 -1.90
CA ASN A 316 20.15 -21.80 -0.57
C ASN A 316 18.88 -20.94 -0.67
N ILE A 317 17.81 -21.39 -0.03
CA ILE A 317 16.52 -20.67 -0.02
C ILE A 317 16.11 -20.47 1.44
N ASP A 318 16.12 -19.21 1.86
CA ASP A 318 15.59 -18.78 3.14
C ASP A 318 14.17 -18.24 3.00
N PHE A 319 13.41 -18.25 4.10
CA PHE A 319 12.04 -17.77 4.14
C PHE A 319 11.89 -16.70 5.22
N ALA A 320 11.28 -15.57 4.86
CA ALA A 320 10.86 -14.54 5.80
C ALA A 320 9.32 -14.42 5.80
N ARG A 321 8.75 -14.19 6.97
CA ARG A 321 7.29 -13.98 7.12
C ARG A 321 6.99 -12.65 7.81
N GLY A 322 5.95 -11.98 7.35
CA GLY A 322 5.49 -10.74 7.95
C GLY A 322 6.38 -9.54 7.63
N GLU A 323 6.72 -8.77 8.66
CA GLU A 323 7.46 -7.50 8.54
C GLU A 323 8.97 -7.67 8.69
N ASP A 324 9.44 -8.83 9.10
CA ASP A 324 10.86 -9.11 9.31
C ASP A 324 11.59 -9.18 7.96
N PHE A 325 12.33 -8.12 7.67
CA PHE A 325 13.08 -7.95 6.44
C PHE A 325 14.50 -7.50 6.78
N HIS A 326 15.25 -8.42 7.41
CA HIS A 326 16.60 -8.17 7.91
C HIS A 326 17.65 -8.89 7.07
N ASP A 327 18.89 -8.45 7.18
CA ASP A 327 20.07 -9.07 6.56
C ASP A 327 19.93 -9.31 5.05
N ILE A 328 19.30 -8.35 4.36
CA ILE A 328 19.01 -8.47 2.91
C ILE A 328 20.26 -8.55 2.05
N GLU A 329 21.39 -8.07 2.55
CA GLU A 329 22.66 -7.96 1.81
C GLU A 329 23.29 -9.34 1.46
N LYS A 330 22.88 -10.39 2.16
CA LYS A 330 23.39 -11.74 1.92
C LYS A 330 22.71 -12.49 0.77
N TYR A 331 21.63 -11.94 0.20
CA TYR A 331 20.86 -12.59 -0.85
C TYR A 331 21.13 -11.99 -2.23
N ASP A 332 21.24 -12.86 -3.23
CA ASP A 332 21.36 -12.47 -4.65
C ASP A 332 20.04 -12.00 -5.23
N LEU A 333 18.92 -12.57 -4.74
CA LEU A 333 17.58 -12.25 -5.19
C LEU A 333 16.59 -12.40 -4.03
N ILE A 334 15.64 -11.47 -3.98
CA ILE A 334 14.51 -11.53 -3.05
C ILE A 334 13.22 -11.68 -3.85
N ILE A 335 12.48 -12.76 -3.58
CA ILE A 335 11.18 -13.02 -4.19
C ILE A 335 10.11 -12.68 -3.17
N GLU A 336 9.35 -11.62 -3.44
CA GLU A 336 8.25 -11.19 -2.58
C GLU A 336 6.92 -11.71 -3.12
N CYS A 337 6.05 -12.20 -2.24
CA CYS A 337 4.67 -12.53 -2.61
C CYS A 337 3.91 -11.28 -3.05
N GLY A 338 2.75 -11.43 -3.73
CA GLY A 338 1.97 -10.30 -4.27
C GLY A 338 1.51 -9.24 -3.27
N SER A 339 1.95 -9.30 -2.02
CA SER A 339 1.80 -8.29 -0.95
C SER A 339 0.36 -7.77 -0.81
N CYS A 340 -0.64 -8.64 -0.99
CA CYS A 340 -2.05 -8.26 -1.00
C CYS A 340 -2.51 -7.59 0.31
N MET A 341 -1.84 -7.90 1.44
CA MET A 341 -2.14 -7.34 2.76
C MET A 341 -1.39 -6.03 3.06
N PHE A 342 -0.37 -5.67 2.29
CA PHE A 342 0.39 -4.43 2.48
C PHE A 342 -0.19 -3.31 1.62
N ASN A 343 -0.06 -2.06 2.09
CA ASN A 343 -0.27 -0.89 1.26
C ASN A 343 0.94 -0.64 0.35
N ARG A 344 0.78 0.24 -0.64
CA ARG A 344 1.84 0.59 -1.59
C ARG A 344 3.08 1.15 -0.89
N ALA A 345 2.93 2.02 0.11
CA ALA A 345 4.05 2.60 0.84
C ALA A 345 4.95 1.53 1.47
N SER A 346 4.36 0.49 2.06
CA SER A 346 5.13 -0.61 2.65
C SER A 346 5.92 -1.40 1.60
N VAL A 347 5.30 -1.66 0.44
CA VAL A 347 5.99 -2.35 -0.68
C VAL A 347 7.10 -1.48 -1.24
N MET A 348 6.83 -0.20 -1.52
CA MET A 348 7.83 0.72 -2.07
C MET A 348 9.00 0.97 -1.11
N ASN A 349 8.76 1.00 0.20
CA ASN A 349 9.85 1.08 1.17
C ASN A 349 10.80 -0.12 1.08
N ARG A 350 10.27 -1.33 0.91
CA ARG A 350 11.09 -2.53 0.70
C ARG A 350 11.88 -2.42 -0.59
N VAL A 351 11.23 -2.04 -1.69
CA VAL A 351 11.89 -1.80 -2.98
C VAL A 351 13.00 -0.75 -2.83
N CYS A 352 12.75 0.37 -2.13
CA CYS A 352 13.76 1.40 -1.88
C CYS A 352 14.95 0.89 -1.06
N LEU A 353 14.72 0.05 -0.04
CA LEU A 353 15.81 -0.58 0.72
C LEU A 353 16.70 -1.43 -0.20
N LEU A 354 16.11 -2.15 -1.15
CA LEU A 354 16.84 -2.95 -2.13
C LEU A 354 17.62 -2.09 -3.14
N TYR A 355 17.07 -0.96 -3.57
CA TYR A 355 17.78 0.00 -4.43
C TYR A 355 19.03 0.60 -3.77
N THR A 356 18.96 0.82 -2.46
CA THR A 356 20.03 1.48 -1.70
C THR A 356 21.04 0.50 -1.10
N SER A 357 20.74 -0.79 -1.13
CA SER A 357 21.65 -1.84 -0.66
C SER A 357 22.77 -2.11 -1.69
N PRO A 358 24.02 -2.28 -1.26
CA PRO A 358 25.13 -2.52 -2.18
C PRO A 358 25.12 -3.89 -2.86
N SER A 359 24.23 -4.81 -2.51
CA SER A 359 24.28 -6.18 -2.97
C SER A 359 23.01 -6.79 -3.54
N PRO A 360 21.83 -6.81 -2.99
CA PRO A 360 20.77 -7.62 -3.57
C PRO A 360 19.95 -6.89 -4.63
N ARG A 361 19.57 -7.63 -5.61
CA ARG A 361 18.65 -7.21 -6.66
C ARG A 361 17.37 -8.05 -6.64
#